data_dc1ab53bff19b764090031efd6ead824
#
_entry.id   dc1ab53bff19b764090031efd6ead824
#
_cell.length_a   1.000
_cell.length_b   1.000
_cell.length_c   1.000
_cell.angle_alpha   90.00
_cell.angle_beta   90.00
_cell.angle_gamma   90.00
#
_symmetry.space_group_name_H-M   'P 1'
#
loop_
_entity.id
_entity.type
_entity.pdbx_description
1 polymer ?
#
loop_
_entity_poly.entity_id
_entity_poly.type
_entity_poly.pdbx_seq_one_letter_code
_entity_poly.pdbx_strand_id
1 'polypeptide(L)'
;MANASTITSVSQTGINDDNVIFGADKTEVDRLDMQHKCLHDANPKFVYAPLDLSKGGYKILDQATGSGIWIRDARKAAGAQNTWVGTDIEESYFPTNPPADTTYKYQSMTEAWPKEWEGTFDLVHSRMALPGVGLTPLEDAVKRLIALVKPGGWIQLVEMEWGNCNVGPVGALFQRAAKDLFTTVSGGQGVDLREKLIPMLKEAGLENIDFTIITTPFGARASDRIRATTEASLFATAMGVSTTTKMLPPISVTREQLDEMPEKLLAEVKKEGWEFQHFVLWAQKPLSK
;
A
#
# COMPACT_ATOMS: atom_id res chain seq x y z
N MET A 1 -12.81 -22.52 20.55
CA MET A 1 -13.45 -21.20 20.56
C MET A 1 -12.40 -20.25 20.06
N ALA A 2 -12.47 -19.87 18.79
CA ALA A 2 -11.56 -18.91 18.22
C ALA A 2 -11.88 -17.55 18.80
N ASN A 3 -10.90 -16.88 19.41
CA ASN A 3 -11.01 -15.47 19.76
C ASN A 3 -11.13 -14.69 18.45
N ALA A 4 -12.32 -14.19 18.17
CA ALA A 4 -12.49 -13.12 17.20
C ALA A 4 -11.78 -11.90 17.81
N SER A 5 -10.54 -11.66 17.39
CA SER A 5 -9.89 -10.38 17.64
C SER A 5 -10.73 -9.32 16.93
N THR A 6 -11.35 -8.46 17.71
CA THR A 6 -12.18 -7.36 17.20
C THR A 6 -11.24 -6.42 16.47
N ILE A 7 -11.26 -6.47 15.15
CA ILE A 7 -10.54 -5.49 14.31
C ILE A 7 -11.21 -4.15 14.55
N THR A 8 -10.51 -3.28 15.25
CA THR A 8 -11.01 -1.96 15.59
C THR A 8 -10.60 -1.00 14.48
N SER A 9 -11.55 -0.60 13.65
CA SER A 9 -11.31 0.47 12.68
C SER A 9 -11.04 1.80 13.40
N VAL A 10 -10.29 2.68 12.78
CA VAL A 10 -10.03 4.05 13.29
C VAL A 10 -11.32 4.77 13.69
N SER A 11 -12.46 4.40 13.07
CA SER A 11 -13.78 4.97 13.33
C SER A 11 -14.33 4.70 14.73
N GLN A 12 -13.87 3.67 15.43
CA GLN A 12 -14.47 3.26 16.72
C GLN A 12 -13.61 3.64 17.94
N THR A 13 -12.28 3.63 17.82
CA THR A 13 -11.36 3.82 18.95
C THR A 13 -10.28 4.87 18.74
N GLY A 14 -10.20 5.46 17.56
CA GLY A 14 -9.10 6.32 17.19
C GLY A 14 -7.87 5.52 16.70
N ILE A 15 -6.68 5.98 17.05
CA ILE A 15 -5.41 5.41 16.61
C ILE A 15 -5.09 4.17 17.45
N ASN A 16 -4.72 3.07 16.80
CA ASN A 16 -4.27 1.82 17.43
C ASN A 16 -2.94 1.33 16.79
N ASP A 17 -2.49 0.13 17.15
CA ASP A 17 -1.19 -0.39 16.71
C ASP A 17 -1.16 -0.79 15.23
N ASP A 18 -2.32 -0.99 14.62
CA ASP A 18 -2.46 -1.23 13.17
C ASP A 18 -3.86 -0.82 12.73
N ASN A 19 -3.98 -0.19 11.57
CA ASN A 19 -5.23 0.45 11.16
C ASN A 19 -5.76 -0.06 9.84
N VAL A 20 -7.01 -0.50 9.83
CA VAL A 20 -7.86 -0.48 8.63
C VAL A 20 -8.35 0.97 8.45
N ILE A 21 -7.71 1.71 7.55
CA ILE A 21 -7.88 3.18 7.46
C ILE A 21 -9.23 3.56 6.87
N PHE A 22 -9.74 2.80 5.90
CA PHE A 22 -11.03 3.08 5.27
C PHE A 22 -12.09 2.08 5.74
N GLY A 23 -12.78 1.39 4.86
CA GLY A 23 -13.80 0.41 5.24
C GLY A 23 -13.27 -1.03 5.22
N ALA A 24 -14.03 -1.94 5.83
CA ALA A 24 -13.76 -3.38 5.81
C ALA A 24 -14.89 -4.11 5.05
N ASP A 25 -15.32 -3.59 3.91
CA ASP A 25 -16.43 -4.12 3.13
C ASP A 25 -16.09 -4.27 1.65
N LYS A 26 -17.05 -4.74 0.86
CA LYS A 26 -16.89 -4.93 -0.57
C LYS A 26 -16.54 -3.64 -1.32
N THR A 27 -16.98 -2.48 -0.83
CA THR A 27 -16.69 -1.18 -1.46
C THR A 27 -15.19 -0.89 -1.38
N GLU A 28 -14.56 -1.23 -0.26
CA GLU A 28 -13.12 -1.08 -0.11
C GLU A 28 -12.34 -2.06 -1.00
N VAL A 29 -12.77 -3.31 -1.10
CA VAL A 29 -12.17 -4.27 -2.05
C VAL A 29 -12.24 -3.74 -3.48
N ASP A 30 -13.40 -3.23 -3.91
CA ASP A 30 -13.57 -2.66 -5.24
C ASP A 30 -12.66 -1.42 -5.45
N ARG A 31 -12.48 -0.59 -4.43
CA ARG A 31 -11.55 0.56 -4.46
C ARG A 31 -10.10 0.12 -4.60
N LEU A 32 -9.66 -0.88 -3.82
CA LEU A 32 -8.31 -1.44 -3.90
C LEU A 32 -8.02 -2.04 -5.28
N ASP A 33 -8.99 -2.74 -5.85
CA ASP A 33 -8.88 -3.32 -7.19
C ASP A 33 -8.80 -2.24 -8.28
N MET A 34 -9.57 -1.16 -8.16
CA MET A 34 -9.47 -0.01 -9.07
C MET A 34 -8.11 0.69 -8.93
N GLN A 35 -7.63 0.91 -7.70
CA GLN A 35 -6.31 1.49 -7.44
C GLN A 35 -5.21 0.65 -8.09
N HIS A 36 -5.25 -0.67 -7.91
CA HIS A 36 -4.29 -1.57 -8.55
C HIS A 36 -4.29 -1.42 -10.08
N LYS A 37 -5.46 -1.40 -10.71
CA LYS A 37 -5.58 -1.23 -12.17
C LYS A 37 -4.97 0.09 -12.63
N CYS A 38 -5.19 1.19 -11.91
CA CYS A 38 -4.60 2.49 -12.24
C CYS A 38 -3.06 2.45 -12.15
N LEU A 39 -2.52 1.91 -11.07
CA LEU A 39 -1.07 1.79 -10.87
C LEU A 39 -0.42 0.87 -11.91
N HIS A 40 -1.07 -0.26 -12.21
CA HIS A 40 -0.57 -1.23 -13.17
C HIS A 40 -0.65 -0.74 -14.62
N ASP A 41 -1.68 0.05 -14.97
CA ASP A 41 -1.77 0.69 -16.29
C ASP A 41 -0.63 1.67 -16.54
N ALA A 42 -0.30 2.48 -15.52
CA ALA A 42 0.83 3.41 -15.58
C ALA A 42 2.17 2.69 -15.62
N ASN A 43 2.25 1.51 -15.00
CA ASN A 43 3.47 0.73 -14.91
C ASN A 43 3.17 -0.77 -14.77
N PRO A 44 3.32 -1.55 -15.85
CA PRO A 44 3.01 -2.98 -15.86
C PRO A 44 4.06 -3.87 -15.16
N LYS A 45 5.16 -3.30 -14.65
CA LYS A 45 6.21 -4.06 -13.97
C LYS A 45 5.84 -4.30 -12.51
N PHE A 46 5.82 -5.57 -12.07
CA PHE A 46 5.48 -5.96 -10.70
C PHE A 46 6.69 -5.98 -9.75
N VAL A 47 7.85 -6.38 -10.24
CA VAL A 47 9.07 -6.53 -9.45
C VAL A 47 10.20 -5.71 -10.07
N TYR A 48 10.73 -4.77 -9.30
CA TYR A 48 11.83 -3.88 -9.69
C TYR A 48 13.19 -4.41 -9.24
N ALA A 49 13.20 -5.10 -8.10
CA ALA A 49 14.39 -5.83 -7.68
C ALA A 49 14.92 -6.71 -8.81
N PRO A 50 16.24 -6.92 -8.94
CA PRO A 50 16.82 -7.79 -9.96
C PRO A 50 16.51 -9.28 -9.72
N LEU A 51 15.23 -9.62 -9.71
CA LEU A 51 14.69 -10.95 -9.47
C LEU A 51 13.77 -11.34 -10.63
N ASP A 52 14.14 -12.37 -11.37
CA ASP A 52 13.37 -12.87 -12.51
C ASP A 52 12.43 -13.99 -12.08
N LEU A 53 11.20 -13.63 -11.75
CA LEU A 53 10.18 -14.58 -11.28
C LEU A 53 9.80 -15.63 -12.35
N SER A 54 10.14 -15.42 -13.63
CA SER A 54 9.87 -16.40 -14.70
C SER A 54 10.71 -17.66 -14.59
N LYS A 55 11.79 -17.63 -13.80
CA LYS A 55 12.61 -18.81 -13.51
C LYS A 55 11.93 -19.82 -12.59
N GLY A 56 10.95 -19.36 -11.80
CA GLY A 56 10.25 -20.20 -10.83
C GLY A 56 11.07 -20.54 -9.59
N GLY A 57 10.42 -21.22 -8.64
CA GLY A 57 11.05 -21.70 -7.41
C GLY A 57 11.22 -20.65 -6.31
N TYR A 58 10.71 -19.45 -6.49
CA TYR A 58 10.76 -18.36 -5.50
C TYR A 58 9.59 -18.43 -4.51
N LYS A 59 9.83 -17.99 -3.29
CA LYS A 59 8.82 -17.76 -2.26
C LYS A 59 8.64 -16.26 -2.06
N ILE A 60 7.44 -15.77 -2.31
CA ILE A 60 7.10 -14.34 -2.32
C ILE A 60 6.07 -14.06 -1.22
N LEU A 61 6.31 -12.99 -0.45
CA LEU A 61 5.34 -12.41 0.48
C LEU A 61 4.82 -11.09 -0.08
N ASP A 62 3.50 -10.93 -0.06
CA ASP A 62 2.80 -9.66 -0.28
C ASP A 62 2.13 -9.25 1.05
N GLN A 63 2.73 -8.32 1.77
CA GLN A 63 2.23 -7.81 3.03
C GLN A 63 1.20 -6.70 2.75
N ALA A 64 0.10 -6.68 3.51
CA ALA A 64 -1.09 -5.87 3.26
C ALA A 64 -1.64 -6.11 1.84
N THR A 65 -1.88 -7.38 1.55
CA THR A 65 -2.22 -7.87 0.21
C THR A 65 -3.62 -7.44 -0.25
N GLY A 66 -4.49 -7.00 0.67
CA GLY A 66 -5.88 -6.66 0.41
C GLY A 66 -6.63 -7.84 -0.26
N SER A 67 -7.19 -7.59 -1.43
CA SER A 67 -7.89 -8.60 -2.23
C SER A 67 -6.98 -9.66 -2.88
N GLY A 68 -5.66 -9.57 -2.68
CA GLY A 68 -4.69 -10.44 -3.36
C GLY A 68 -4.50 -10.13 -4.84
N ILE A 69 -4.98 -8.98 -5.31
CA ILE A 69 -4.95 -8.62 -6.73
C ILE A 69 -3.52 -8.47 -7.26
N TRP A 70 -2.58 -7.97 -6.44
CA TRP A 70 -1.17 -7.89 -6.85
C TRP A 70 -0.57 -9.28 -7.06
N ILE A 71 -0.79 -10.20 -6.10
CA ILE A 71 -0.35 -11.62 -6.24
C ILE A 71 -0.94 -12.24 -7.50
N ARG A 72 -2.26 -12.09 -7.72
CA ARG A 72 -2.94 -12.66 -8.89
C ARG A 72 -2.27 -12.23 -10.19
N ASP A 73 -1.99 -10.96 -10.35
CA ASP A 73 -1.49 -10.43 -11.61
C ASP A 73 0.03 -10.63 -11.75
N ALA A 74 0.81 -10.51 -10.67
CA ALA A 74 2.22 -10.84 -10.64
C ALA A 74 2.49 -12.32 -10.92
N ARG A 75 1.68 -13.22 -10.35
CA ARG A 75 1.71 -14.66 -10.59
C ARG A 75 1.44 -14.98 -12.07
N LYS A 76 0.43 -14.35 -12.65
CA LYS A 76 0.12 -14.50 -14.09
C LYS A 76 1.27 -14.01 -14.97
N ALA A 77 1.86 -12.86 -14.64
CA ALA A 77 2.99 -12.30 -15.39
C ALA A 77 4.26 -13.13 -15.26
N ALA A 78 4.51 -13.74 -14.10
CA ALA A 78 5.66 -14.63 -13.89
C ALA A 78 5.60 -15.87 -14.78
N GLY A 79 4.41 -16.45 -14.98
CA GLY A 79 4.21 -17.61 -15.86
C GLY A 79 4.94 -18.88 -15.42
N ALA A 80 5.57 -18.89 -14.24
CA ALA A 80 6.36 -19.98 -13.68
C ALA A 80 5.87 -20.33 -12.29
N GLN A 81 6.20 -21.54 -11.82
CA GLN A 81 5.78 -22.03 -10.51
C GLN A 81 6.60 -21.38 -9.39
N ASN A 82 5.94 -20.53 -8.62
CA ASN A 82 6.45 -19.87 -7.41
C ASN A 82 5.50 -20.17 -6.25
N THR A 83 5.91 -19.88 -5.02
CA THR A 83 5.05 -19.95 -3.84
C THR A 83 4.68 -18.52 -3.42
N TRP A 84 3.40 -18.25 -3.26
CA TRP A 84 2.88 -16.93 -2.94
C TRP A 84 2.19 -16.94 -1.58
N VAL A 85 2.49 -15.94 -0.78
CA VAL A 85 1.87 -15.72 0.52
C VAL A 85 1.35 -14.30 0.56
N GLY A 86 0.06 -14.13 0.79
CA GLY A 86 -0.56 -12.84 1.05
C GLY A 86 -0.91 -12.70 2.53
N THR A 87 -0.66 -11.55 3.12
CA THR A 87 -1.08 -11.27 4.49
C THR A 87 -1.81 -9.94 4.58
N ASP A 88 -2.81 -9.88 5.43
CA ASP A 88 -3.56 -8.67 5.74
C ASP A 88 -4.15 -8.77 7.15
N ILE A 89 -4.59 -7.65 7.72
CA ILE A 89 -5.32 -7.61 8.99
C ILE A 89 -6.83 -7.75 8.78
N GLU A 90 -7.31 -7.66 7.53
CA GLU A 90 -8.72 -7.81 7.18
C GLU A 90 -8.93 -9.06 6.31
N GLU A 91 -9.22 -10.18 6.96
CA GLU A 91 -9.38 -11.48 6.30
C GLU A 91 -10.57 -11.53 5.33
N SER A 92 -11.56 -10.65 5.48
CA SER A 92 -12.72 -10.60 4.57
C SER A 92 -12.36 -10.16 3.14
N TYR A 93 -11.18 -9.55 2.95
CA TYR A 93 -10.66 -9.19 1.64
C TYR A 93 -10.14 -10.40 0.85
N PHE A 94 -9.78 -11.50 1.52
CA PHE A 94 -9.09 -12.61 0.88
C PHE A 94 -9.95 -13.35 -0.15
N PRO A 95 -9.33 -13.80 -1.26
CA PRO A 95 -10.01 -14.65 -2.21
C PRO A 95 -10.50 -15.96 -1.55
N THR A 96 -11.75 -16.34 -1.82
CA THR A 96 -12.35 -17.56 -1.27
C THR A 96 -11.75 -18.85 -1.84
N ASN A 97 -11.21 -18.82 -3.05
CA ASN A 97 -10.64 -19.96 -3.74
C ASN A 97 -9.26 -19.62 -4.31
N PRO A 98 -8.22 -19.51 -3.48
CA PRO A 98 -6.87 -19.22 -3.96
C PRO A 98 -6.30 -20.41 -4.76
N PRO A 99 -5.39 -20.16 -5.73
CA PRO A 99 -4.64 -21.22 -6.38
C PRO A 99 -3.81 -22.04 -5.38
N ALA A 100 -3.50 -23.31 -5.72
CA ALA A 100 -2.79 -24.21 -4.83
C ALA A 100 -1.37 -23.75 -4.41
N ASP A 101 -0.75 -22.88 -5.19
CA ASP A 101 0.55 -22.28 -4.93
C ASP A 101 0.47 -20.96 -4.14
N THR A 102 -0.74 -20.55 -3.72
CA THR A 102 -1.02 -19.27 -3.05
C THR A 102 -1.76 -19.51 -1.74
N THR A 103 -1.30 -18.87 -0.67
CA THR A 103 -1.98 -18.89 0.64
C THR A 103 -2.19 -17.47 1.14
N TYR A 104 -3.32 -17.24 1.84
CA TYR A 104 -3.61 -15.99 2.52
C TYR A 104 -3.75 -16.23 4.00
N LYS A 105 -3.23 -15.31 4.83
CA LYS A 105 -3.26 -15.42 6.30
C LYS A 105 -3.43 -14.06 6.94
N TYR A 106 -4.16 -14.01 8.04
CA TYR A 106 -4.11 -12.88 8.95
C TYR A 106 -2.68 -12.69 9.47
N GLN A 107 -2.17 -11.47 9.37
CA GLN A 107 -0.93 -11.05 10.01
C GLN A 107 -0.83 -9.52 9.98
N SER A 108 -0.69 -8.95 11.15
CA SER A 108 -0.35 -7.53 11.30
C SER A 108 1.15 -7.30 11.09
N MET A 109 1.51 -6.20 10.42
CA MET A 109 2.92 -5.79 10.31
C MET A 109 3.49 -5.27 11.64
N THR A 110 2.63 -4.95 12.59
CA THR A 110 3.00 -4.44 13.92
C THR A 110 3.18 -5.54 14.96
N GLU A 111 2.74 -6.76 14.66
CA GLU A 111 2.89 -7.94 15.49
C GLU A 111 4.15 -8.74 15.14
N ALA A 112 4.49 -9.69 16.03
CA ALA A 112 5.55 -10.65 15.75
C ALA A 112 5.15 -11.58 14.60
N TRP A 113 6.03 -11.77 13.64
CA TRP A 113 5.85 -12.71 12.54
C TRP A 113 6.10 -14.15 13.00
N PRO A 114 5.50 -15.17 12.34
CA PRO A 114 5.83 -16.57 12.62
C PRO A 114 7.32 -16.80 12.49
N LYS A 115 7.93 -17.40 13.52
CA LYS A 115 9.38 -17.60 13.59
C LYS A 115 9.92 -18.45 12.42
N GLU A 116 9.14 -19.38 11.95
CA GLU A 116 9.45 -20.22 10.79
C GLU A 116 9.45 -19.47 9.45
N TRP A 117 9.03 -18.22 9.44
CA TRP A 117 9.07 -17.33 8.26
C TRP A 117 10.34 -16.49 8.18
N GLU A 118 11.08 -16.38 9.27
CA GLU A 118 12.32 -15.61 9.30
C GLU A 118 13.33 -16.13 8.27
N GLY A 119 13.81 -15.22 7.42
CA GLY A 119 14.82 -15.52 6.42
C GLY A 119 14.38 -16.51 5.34
N THR A 120 13.09 -16.61 5.03
CA THR A 120 12.59 -17.63 4.07
C THR A 120 12.06 -17.08 2.75
N PHE A 121 11.80 -15.79 2.65
CA PHE A 121 11.23 -15.20 1.43
C PHE A 121 12.30 -14.66 0.50
N ASP A 122 12.20 -14.99 -0.78
CA ASP A 122 13.04 -14.44 -1.86
C ASP A 122 12.70 -12.99 -2.14
N LEU A 123 11.41 -12.64 -2.02
CA LEU A 123 10.89 -11.30 -2.13
C LEU A 123 9.86 -11.04 -1.02
N VAL A 124 10.04 -9.95 -0.30
CA VAL A 124 9.03 -9.36 0.59
C VAL A 124 8.55 -8.08 -0.08
N HIS A 125 7.27 -8.05 -0.44
CA HIS A 125 6.61 -6.91 -1.07
C HIS A 125 5.61 -6.29 -0.10
N SER A 126 5.51 -4.96 -0.10
CA SER A 126 4.48 -4.18 0.59
C SER A 126 4.11 -2.96 -0.24
N ARG A 127 2.81 -2.66 -0.33
CA ARG A 127 2.33 -1.56 -1.15
C ARG A 127 1.21 -0.78 -0.48
N MET A 128 1.40 0.55 -0.35
CA MET A 128 0.41 1.50 0.19
C MET A 128 -0.13 1.08 1.56
N ALA A 129 0.75 0.58 2.42
CA ALA A 129 0.38 0.00 3.71
C ALA A 129 1.09 0.65 4.90
N LEU A 130 2.31 1.12 4.73
CA LEU A 130 3.15 1.57 5.84
C LEU A 130 2.56 2.74 6.67
N PRO A 131 1.76 3.67 6.11
CA PRO A 131 1.07 4.66 6.95
C PRO A 131 0.08 4.05 7.95
N GLY A 132 -0.32 2.79 7.76
CA GLY A 132 -1.21 2.04 8.65
C GLY A 132 -0.56 1.49 9.92
N VAL A 133 0.74 1.66 10.14
CA VAL A 133 1.46 1.12 11.33
C VAL A 133 0.91 1.62 12.68
N GLY A 134 0.01 2.61 12.68
CA GLY A 134 -0.54 3.17 13.89
C GLY A 134 0.53 3.81 14.77
N LEU A 135 0.49 3.51 16.06
CA LEU A 135 1.47 4.02 17.05
C LEU A 135 2.78 3.22 17.08
N THR A 136 2.83 2.08 16.40
CA THR A 136 4.07 1.29 16.31
C THR A 136 5.12 2.09 15.53
N PRO A 137 6.36 2.21 16.02
CA PRO A 137 7.41 2.86 15.26
C PRO A 137 7.58 2.23 13.87
N LEU A 138 7.56 3.06 12.82
CA LEU A 138 7.74 2.60 11.44
C LEU A 138 8.99 1.74 11.27
N GLU A 139 10.07 2.13 11.94
CA GLU A 139 11.34 1.40 11.93
C GLU A 139 11.18 -0.05 12.42
N ASP A 140 10.36 -0.28 13.45
CA ASP A 140 10.14 -1.63 13.99
C ASP A 140 9.35 -2.50 13.01
N ALA A 141 8.33 -1.95 12.37
CA ALA A 141 7.58 -2.65 11.34
C ALA A 141 8.48 -3.01 10.14
N VAL A 142 9.30 -2.05 9.68
CA VAL A 142 10.25 -2.27 8.58
C VAL A 142 11.31 -3.31 8.95
N LYS A 143 11.86 -3.28 10.16
CA LYS A 143 12.81 -4.30 10.66
C LYS A 143 12.20 -5.69 10.67
N ARG A 144 10.93 -5.81 11.09
CA ARG A 144 10.20 -7.09 11.06
C ARG A 144 10.05 -7.62 9.63
N LEU A 145 9.72 -6.76 8.65
CA LEU A 145 9.65 -7.17 7.24
C LEU A 145 11.02 -7.61 6.70
N ILE A 146 12.09 -6.89 7.02
CA ILE A 146 13.47 -7.24 6.64
C ILE A 146 13.88 -8.60 7.23
N ALA A 147 13.43 -8.93 8.44
CA ALA A 147 13.75 -10.21 9.07
C ALA A 147 13.24 -11.41 8.26
N LEU A 148 12.11 -11.25 7.54
CA LEU A 148 11.52 -12.29 6.70
C LEU A 148 12.32 -12.58 5.43
N VAL A 149 13.07 -11.59 4.93
CA VAL A 149 13.86 -11.73 3.70
C VAL A 149 15.02 -12.70 3.95
N LYS A 150 15.16 -13.70 3.09
CA LYS A 150 16.30 -14.64 3.15
C LYS A 150 17.62 -13.94 2.80
N PRO A 151 18.78 -14.47 3.22
CA PRO A 151 20.06 -14.00 2.72
C PRO A 151 20.11 -14.02 1.18
N GLY A 152 20.51 -12.91 0.55
CA GLY A 152 20.48 -12.71 -0.89
C GLY A 152 19.10 -12.36 -1.50
N GLY A 153 18.02 -12.43 -0.71
CA GLY A 153 16.68 -12.04 -1.13
C GLY A 153 16.45 -10.51 -1.11
N TRP A 154 15.26 -10.09 -1.48
CA TRP A 154 14.92 -8.70 -1.71
C TRP A 154 13.71 -8.25 -0.90
N ILE A 155 13.69 -7.00 -0.50
CA ILE A 155 12.50 -6.28 -0.06
C ILE A 155 12.14 -5.24 -1.11
N GLN A 156 10.83 -5.07 -1.39
CA GLN A 156 10.31 -4.04 -2.28
C GLN A 156 9.13 -3.32 -1.60
N LEU A 157 9.27 -2.02 -1.43
CA LEU A 157 8.29 -1.14 -0.78
C LEU A 157 7.75 -0.13 -1.79
N VAL A 158 6.43 -0.01 -1.88
CA VAL A 158 5.77 0.89 -2.83
C VAL A 158 4.84 1.82 -2.06
N GLU A 159 5.13 3.12 -2.09
CA GLU A 159 4.35 4.11 -1.35
C GLU A 159 4.18 5.41 -2.14
N MET A 160 3.27 6.27 -1.70
CA MET A 160 3.04 7.57 -2.32
C MET A 160 4.27 8.48 -2.21
N GLU A 161 4.58 9.16 -3.32
CA GLU A 161 5.52 10.27 -3.37
C GLU A 161 4.73 11.58 -3.42
N TRP A 162 4.69 12.29 -2.30
CA TRP A 162 3.80 13.45 -2.15
C TRP A 162 4.36 14.77 -2.67
N GLY A 163 5.66 14.81 -2.98
CA GLY A 163 6.36 16.06 -3.25
C GLY A 163 6.06 16.70 -4.60
N ASN A 164 5.79 15.90 -5.65
CA ASN A 164 5.73 16.36 -7.03
C ASN A 164 4.44 15.93 -7.75
N CYS A 165 3.32 15.95 -7.06
CA CYS A 165 2.03 15.68 -7.68
C CYS A 165 1.56 16.90 -8.50
N ASN A 166 1.11 16.65 -9.72
CA ASN A 166 0.54 17.68 -10.57
C ASN A 166 -0.99 17.65 -10.45
N VAL A 167 -1.51 18.47 -9.56
CA VAL A 167 -2.93 18.53 -9.18
C VAL A 167 -3.44 19.96 -9.17
N GLY A 168 -4.74 20.14 -9.38
CA GLY A 168 -5.39 21.41 -9.25
C GLY A 168 -5.67 21.82 -7.79
N PRO A 169 -6.42 22.94 -7.56
CA PRO A 169 -6.71 23.43 -6.22
C PRO A 169 -7.47 22.44 -5.32
N VAL A 170 -8.42 21.69 -5.88
CA VAL A 170 -9.16 20.67 -5.11
C VAL A 170 -8.26 19.47 -4.83
N GLY A 171 -7.39 19.12 -5.76
CA GLY A 171 -6.36 18.11 -5.55
C GLY A 171 -5.38 18.47 -4.45
N ALA A 172 -4.98 19.73 -4.37
CA ALA A 172 -4.13 20.21 -3.26
C ALA A 172 -4.85 20.12 -1.90
N LEU A 173 -6.18 20.38 -1.88
CA LEU A 173 -7.01 20.19 -0.69
C LEU A 173 -7.06 18.71 -0.29
N PHE A 174 -7.31 17.80 -1.25
CA PHE A 174 -7.31 16.38 -1.03
C PHE A 174 -5.96 15.87 -0.50
N GLN A 175 -4.84 16.29 -1.09
CA GLN A 175 -3.51 15.91 -0.60
C GLN A 175 -3.27 16.35 0.84
N ARG A 176 -3.70 17.55 1.20
CA ARG A 176 -3.59 18.05 2.57
C ARG A 176 -4.42 17.20 3.53
N ALA A 177 -5.69 16.93 3.20
CA ALA A 177 -6.54 16.07 4.00
C ALA A 177 -5.97 14.66 4.17
N ALA A 178 -5.44 14.06 3.09
CA ALA A 178 -4.82 12.74 3.12
C ALA A 178 -3.52 12.73 3.96
N LYS A 179 -2.67 13.74 3.81
CA LYS A 179 -1.44 13.87 4.63
C LYS A 179 -1.77 14.01 6.12
N ASP A 180 -2.75 14.84 6.46
CA ASP A 180 -3.19 15.02 7.84
C ASP A 180 -3.78 13.71 8.41
N LEU A 181 -4.63 13.01 7.63
CA LEU A 181 -5.17 11.72 7.99
C LEU A 181 -4.06 10.71 8.30
N PHE A 182 -3.18 10.45 7.34
CA PHE A 182 -2.12 9.45 7.50
C PHE A 182 -1.10 9.83 8.58
N THR A 183 -0.81 11.12 8.75
CA THR A 183 0.05 11.59 9.85
C THR A 183 -0.63 11.34 11.21
N THR A 184 -1.93 11.58 11.31
CA THR A 184 -2.68 11.36 12.55
C THR A 184 -2.76 9.88 12.90
N VAL A 185 -3.15 9.02 11.95
CA VAL A 185 -3.28 7.57 12.21
C VAL A 185 -1.95 6.86 12.43
N SER A 186 -0.86 7.42 11.95
CA SER A 186 0.51 6.92 12.21
C SER A 186 1.16 7.53 13.47
N GLY A 187 0.37 8.15 14.36
CA GLY A 187 0.91 8.74 15.60
C GLY A 187 1.91 9.88 15.36
N GLY A 188 1.77 10.63 14.28
CA GLY A 188 2.65 11.75 13.93
C GLY A 188 3.89 11.35 13.13
N GLN A 189 4.02 10.10 12.70
CA GLN A 189 5.19 9.65 11.94
C GLN A 189 5.25 10.26 10.52
N GLY A 190 4.10 10.77 10.01
CA GLY A 190 4.02 11.47 8.72
C GLY A 190 4.10 10.55 7.51
N VAL A 191 4.11 11.16 6.33
CA VAL A 191 3.91 10.46 5.05
C VAL A 191 5.11 10.52 4.09
N ASP A 192 6.17 11.25 4.42
CA ASP A 192 7.37 11.38 3.56
C ASP A 192 8.25 10.14 3.75
N LEU A 193 7.73 8.98 3.31
CA LEU A 193 8.25 7.66 3.67
C LEU A 193 9.57 7.34 2.97
N ARG A 194 9.77 7.75 1.71
CA ARG A 194 11.01 7.44 0.99
C ARG A 194 12.25 7.98 1.71
N GLU A 195 12.17 9.21 2.23
CA GLU A 195 13.27 9.84 2.96
C GLU A 195 13.59 9.14 4.28
N LYS A 196 12.61 8.45 4.88
CA LYS A 196 12.78 7.67 6.12
C LYS A 196 13.23 6.25 5.84
N LEU A 197 12.66 5.60 4.82
CA LEU A 197 12.91 4.20 4.52
C LEU A 197 14.35 3.96 4.04
N ILE A 198 14.90 4.84 3.20
CA ILE A 198 16.27 4.68 2.68
C ILE A 198 17.31 4.61 3.82
N PRO A 199 17.33 5.53 4.80
CA PRO A 199 18.20 5.40 5.96
C PRO A 199 17.96 4.11 6.76
N MET A 200 16.69 3.74 7.03
CA MET A 200 16.35 2.52 7.77
C MET A 200 16.90 1.26 7.10
N LEU A 201 16.79 1.15 5.77
CA LEU A 201 17.33 0.02 5.02
C LEU A 201 18.87 -0.04 5.10
N LYS A 202 19.53 1.12 5.03
CA LYS A 202 21.00 1.22 5.18
C LYS A 202 21.45 0.81 6.58
N GLU A 203 20.78 1.32 7.61
CA GLU A 203 21.09 0.99 9.01
C GLU A 203 20.85 -0.48 9.33
N ALA A 204 19.87 -1.10 8.68
CA ALA A 204 19.63 -2.54 8.76
C ALA A 204 20.65 -3.38 7.96
N GLY A 205 21.63 -2.75 7.31
CA GLY A 205 22.71 -3.42 6.58
C GLY A 205 22.29 -3.98 5.22
N LEU A 206 21.21 -3.49 4.63
CA LEU A 206 20.82 -3.89 3.27
C LEU A 206 21.73 -3.23 2.23
N GLU A 207 21.92 -3.94 1.13
CA GLU A 207 22.76 -3.54 -0.01
C GLU A 207 21.89 -3.32 -1.26
N ASN A 208 22.51 -2.83 -2.33
CA ASN A 208 21.83 -2.64 -3.62
C ASN A 208 20.50 -1.88 -3.49
N ILE A 209 20.49 -0.86 -2.62
CA ILE A 209 19.33 -0.01 -2.37
C ILE A 209 19.17 0.94 -3.55
N ASP A 210 18.03 0.86 -4.22
CA ASP A 210 17.70 1.75 -5.33
C ASP A 210 16.19 1.98 -5.39
N PHE A 211 15.75 3.00 -6.12
CA PHE A 211 14.34 3.34 -6.26
C PHE A 211 14.02 3.92 -7.63
N THR A 212 12.75 3.91 -7.98
CA THR A 212 12.21 4.65 -9.12
C THR A 212 10.93 5.37 -8.71
N ILE A 213 10.61 6.44 -9.42
CA ILE A 213 9.35 7.18 -9.26
C ILE A 213 8.49 6.92 -10.48
N ILE A 214 7.25 6.55 -10.25
CA ILE A 214 6.24 6.27 -11.26
C ILE A 214 5.18 7.35 -11.19
N THR A 215 4.85 7.94 -12.33
CA THR A 215 3.76 8.91 -12.46
C THR A 215 2.51 8.19 -12.99
N THR A 216 1.41 8.30 -12.26
CA THR A 216 0.11 7.72 -12.63
C THR A 216 -0.85 8.85 -13.01
N PRO A 217 -1.28 8.91 -14.28
CA PRO A 217 -2.24 9.91 -14.74
C PRO A 217 -3.67 9.53 -14.35
N PHE A 218 -4.49 10.53 -14.03
CA PHE A 218 -5.90 10.39 -13.64
C PHE A 218 -6.80 11.31 -14.49
N GLY A 219 -8.04 10.87 -14.72
CA GLY A 219 -9.08 11.61 -15.42
C GLY A 219 -8.66 12.05 -16.82
N ALA A 220 -8.74 13.35 -17.13
CA ALA A 220 -8.44 13.88 -18.47
C ALA A 220 -7.02 13.58 -18.98
N ARG A 221 -6.08 13.29 -18.08
CA ARG A 221 -4.70 12.93 -18.45
C ARG A 221 -4.50 11.42 -18.64
N ALA A 222 -5.42 10.60 -18.16
CA ALA A 222 -5.37 9.16 -18.35
C ALA A 222 -5.79 8.79 -19.79
N SER A 223 -5.28 7.67 -20.30
CA SER A 223 -5.72 7.11 -21.57
C SER A 223 -7.20 6.73 -21.51
N ASP A 224 -7.90 6.76 -22.65
CA ASP A 224 -9.34 6.43 -22.73
C ASP A 224 -9.66 5.05 -22.15
N ARG A 225 -8.73 4.10 -22.29
CA ARG A 225 -8.83 2.73 -21.78
C ARG A 225 -9.05 2.67 -20.27
N ILE A 226 -8.40 3.55 -19.49
CA ILE A 226 -8.41 3.48 -18.02
C ILE A 226 -9.09 4.69 -17.37
N ARG A 227 -9.41 5.74 -18.13
CA ARG A 227 -9.92 7.03 -17.61
C ARG A 227 -11.04 6.85 -16.62
N ALA A 228 -12.11 6.16 -17.00
CA ALA A 228 -13.27 5.95 -16.12
C ALA A 228 -12.89 5.22 -14.82
N THR A 229 -11.95 4.27 -14.87
CA THR A 229 -11.46 3.58 -13.68
C THR A 229 -10.64 4.51 -12.79
N THR A 230 -9.81 5.40 -13.35
CA THR A 230 -9.04 6.37 -12.58
C THR A 230 -9.95 7.38 -11.87
N GLU A 231 -10.99 7.87 -12.56
CA GLU A 231 -11.99 8.75 -11.97
C GLU A 231 -12.75 8.08 -10.81
N ALA A 232 -13.21 6.84 -11.01
CA ALA A 232 -13.92 6.08 -9.98
C ALA A 232 -13.01 5.75 -8.78
N SER A 233 -11.76 5.32 -9.01
CA SER A 233 -10.77 5.03 -7.97
C SER A 233 -10.49 6.27 -7.13
N LEU A 234 -10.27 7.41 -7.77
CA LEU A 234 -9.97 8.65 -7.08
C LEU A 234 -11.17 9.16 -6.27
N PHE A 235 -12.38 9.08 -6.85
CA PHE A 235 -13.60 9.45 -6.15
C PHE A 235 -13.81 8.58 -4.88
N ALA A 236 -13.69 7.25 -5.02
CA ALA A 236 -13.82 6.33 -3.90
C ALA A 236 -12.75 6.60 -2.80
N THR A 237 -11.51 6.89 -3.21
CA THR A 237 -10.44 7.26 -2.27
C THR A 237 -10.75 8.59 -1.56
N ALA A 238 -11.26 9.60 -2.28
CA ALA A 238 -11.65 10.87 -1.69
C ALA A 238 -12.82 10.73 -0.70
N MET A 239 -13.78 9.85 -1.01
CA MET A 239 -14.86 9.49 -0.08
C MET A 239 -14.30 8.86 1.20
N GLY A 240 -13.38 7.89 1.07
CA GLY A 240 -12.71 7.26 2.21
C GLY A 240 -11.95 8.28 3.06
N VAL A 241 -11.12 9.11 2.44
CA VAL A 241 -10.39 10.21 3.12
C VAL A 241 -11.36 11.14 3.84
N SER A 242 -12.41 11.62 3.15
CA SER A 242 -13.42 12.51 3.74
C SER A 242 -14.09 11.88 4.96
N THR A 243 -14.56 10.64 4.83
CA THR A 243 -15.30 9.94 5.89
C THR A 243 -14.41 9.68 7.10
N THR A 244 -13.24 9.09 6.89
CA THR A 244 -12.33 8.74 7.99
C THR A 244 -11.78 9.97 8.69
N THR A 245 -11.40 11.01 7.94
CA THR A 245 -10.87 12.25 8.52
C THR A 245 -11.88 12.95 9.43
N LYS A 246 -13.17 12.90 9.10
CA LYS A 246 -14.23 13.49 9.94
C LYS A 246 -14.41 12.78 11.30
N MET A 247 -13.89 11.57 11.44
CA MET A 247 -13.91 10.80 12.70
C MET A 247 -12.69 11.10 13.58
N LEU A 248 -11.68 11.75 13.05
CA LEU A 248 -10.46 12.14 13.77
C LEU A 248 -10.61 13.49 14.47
N PRO A 249 -9.66 13.85 15.36
CA PRO A 249 -9.54 15.21 15.85
C PRO A 249 -9.45 16.23 14.69
N PRO A 250 -9.83 17.51 14.91
CA PRO A 250 -9.75 18.52 13.87
C PRO A 250 -8.39 18.59 13.21
N ILE A 251 -8.38 18.62 11.88
CA ILE A 251 -7.20 18.76 11.04
C ILE A 251 -7.19 20.14 10.34
N SER A 252 -6.26 20.36 9.41
CA SER A 252 -6.13 21.63 8.67
C SER A 252 -7.25 21.89 7.66
N VAL A 253 -8.11 20.89 7.38
CA VAL A 253 -9.23 20.96 6.43
C VAL A 253 -10.56 20.94 7.20
N THR A 254 -11.48 21.87 6.85
CA THR A 254 -12.77 21.97 7.54
C THR A 254 -13.73 20.85 7.16
N ARG A 255 -14.77 20.60 7.97
CA ARG A 255 -15.78 19.59 7.69
C ARG A 255 -16.55 19.88 6.41
N GLU A 256 -16.88 21.14 6.15
CA GLU A 256 -17.55 21.57 4.91
C GLU A 256 -16.67 21.28 3.68
N GLN A 257 -15.37 21.55 3.79
CA GLN A 257 -14.42 21.23 2.72
C GLN A 257 -14.33 19.71 2.48
N LEU A 258 -14.33 18.91 3.54
CA LEU A 258 -14.32 17.43 3.43
C LEU A 258 -15.62 16.91 2.81
N ASP A 259 -16.78 17.50 3.14
CA ASP A 259 -18.07 17.08 2.58
C ASP A 259 -18.17 17.34 1.07
N GLU A 260 -17.67 18.48 0.60
CA GLU A 260 -17.75 18.89 -0.80
C GLU A 260 -16.60 18.31 -1.65
N MET A 261 -15.50 17.88 -1.00
CA MET A 261 -14.26 17.53 -1.67
C MET A 261 -14.42 16.41 -2.70
N PRO A 262 -15.10 15.28 -2.44
CA PRO A 262 -15.16 14.18 -3.40
C PRO A 262 -15.78 14.58 -4.75
N GLU A 263 -16.92 15.28 -4.73
CA GLU A 263 -17.60 15.72 -5.95
C GLU A 263 -16.82 16.79 -6.70
N LYS A 264 -16.29 17.78 -5.98
CA LYS A 264 -15.44 18.82 -6.58
C LYS A 264 -14.18 18.25 -7.19
N LEU A 265 -13.58 17.27 -6.54
CA LEU A 265 -12.41 16.56 -7.01
C LEU A 265 -12.70 15.77 -8.29
N LEU A 266 -13.82 15.04 -8.32
CA LEU A 266 -14.24 14.34 -9.53
C LEU A 266 -14.45 15.30 -10.69
N ALA A 267 -15.07 16.46 -10.46
CA ALA A 267 -15.27 17.49 -11.48
C ALA A 267 -13.93 18.05 -12.00
N GLU A 268 -12.98 18.35 -11.09
CA GLU A 268 -11.65 18.88 -11.45
C GLU A 268 -10.86 17.84 -12.24
N VAL A 269 -10.81 16.58 -11.80
CA VAL A 269 -10.03 15.53 -12.47
C VAL A 269 -10.58 15.17 -13.85
N LYS A 270 -11.90 15.21 -14.02
CA LYS A 270 -12.55 15.02 -15.34
C LYS A 270 -12.17 16.12 -16.33
N LYS A 271 -12.05 17.37 -15.87
CA LYS A 271 -11.79 18.51 -16.71
C LYS A 271 -10.29 18.67 -17.01
N GLU A 272 -9.45 18.58 -16.02
CA GLU A 272 -8.03 18.98 -16.10
C GLU A 272 -7.08 17.78 -16.01
N GLY A 273 -7.53 16.70 -15.40
CA GLY A 273 -6.72 15.53 -15.09
C GLY A 273 -5.66 15.84 -14.02
N TRP A 274 -5.17 14.79 -13.38
CA TRP A 274 -4.13 14.86 -12.37
C TRP A 274 -3.01 13.89 -12.66
N GLU A 275 -1.87 14.08 -11.96
CA GLU A 275 -0.76 13.14 -11.92
C GLU A 275 -0.33 12.95 -10.47
N PHE A 276 -0.48 11.74 -9.99
CA PHE A 276 0.12 11.31 -8.73
C PHE A 276 1.41 10.57 -8.98
N GLN A 277 2.30 10.66 -8.00
CA GLN A 277 3.53 9.90 -8.01
C GLN A 277 3.55 8.87 -6.87
N HIS A 278 4.15 7.74 -7.13
CA HIS A 278 4.55 6.78 -6.12
C HIS A 278 5.96 6.32 -6.39
N PHE A 279 6.68 5.99 -5.35
CA PHE A 279 7.99 5.39 -5.48
C PHE A 279 7.90 3.87 -5.33
N VAL A 280 8.80 3.19 -6.02
CA VAL A 280 9.13 1.78 -5.79
C VAL A 280 10.57 1.76 -5.29
N LEU A 281 10.77 1.35 -4.04
CA LEU A 281 12.07 1.23 -3.38
C LEU A 281 12.37 -0.24 -3.17
N TRP A 282 13.58 -0.68 -3.55
CA TRP A 282 14.01 -2.06 -3.30
C TRP A 282 15.41 -2.10 -2.70
N ALA A 283 15.67 -3.18 -1.97
CA ALA A 283 16.96 -3.41 -1.34
C ALA A 283 17.21 -4.92 -1.19
N GLN A 284 18.47 -5.32 -1.18
CA GLN A 284 18.89 -6.70 -1.05
C GLN A 284 19.44 -6.98 0.35
N LYS A 285 19.00 -8.08 0.96
CA LYS A 285 19.63 -8.59 2.18
C LYS A 285 20.95 -9.27 1.80
N PRO A 286 22.08 -8.90 2.42
CA PRO A 286 23.37 -9.53 2.13
C PRO A 286 23.30 -11.05 2.24
N LEU A 287 24.15 -11.74 1.48
CA LEU A 287 24.44 -13.16 1.73
C LEU A 287 25.07 -13.29 3.12
N SER A 288 24.63 -14.25 3.91
CA SER A 288 25.31 -14.56 5.17
C SER A 288 26.76 -14.91 4.87
N LYS A 289 27.69 -14.23 5.56
CA LYS A 289 29.12 -14.57 5.51
C LYS A 289 29.36 -15.92 6.16
#